data_b5d1ca47ad0c900c61bc6696acdedebe
#
_entry.id   b5d1ca47ad0c900c61bc6696acdedebe
#
_cell.length_a   1.000
_cell.length_b   1.000
_cell.length_c   1.000
_cell.angle_alpha   90.00
_cell.angle_beta   90.00
_cell.angle_gamma   90.00
#
_symmetry.space_group_name_H-M   'P 1'
#
loop_
_entity.id
_entity.type
_entity.pdbx_description
1 polymer ?
#
loop_
_entity_poly.entity_id
_entity_poly.type
_entity_poly.pdbx_seq_one_letter_code
_entity_poly.pdbx_strand_id
1 'polypeptide(L)' 'MNFILVISICSLVTGTCFVTGESETKYDTWNDCIKDAINKSQLIIEEIPTKDINEMKLAISYSCYEKEKTKV' A
#
# COMPACT_ATOMS: atom_id res chain seq x y z
N MET A 1 -19.88 4.50 2.94
CA MET A 1 -19.07 3.63 2.16
C MET A 1 -17.75 3.44 2.78
N ASN A 2 -17.19 2.26 2.59
CA ASN A 2 -15.91 1.93 3.19
C ASN A 2 -14.88 1.75 2.11
N PHE A 3 -13.71 2.28 2.35
CA PHE A 3 -12.60 2.10 1.43
C PHE A 3 -11.53 1.28 2.11
N ILE A 4 -10.87 0.45 1.34
CA ILE A 4 -9.83 -0.44 1.85
C ILE A 4 -8.54 -0.10 1.16
N LEU A 5 -7.47 -0.09 1.94
CA LEU A 5 -6.16 0.25 1.45
C LEU A 5 -5.33 -1.00 1.25
N VAL A 6 -4.71 -1.11 0.10
CA VAL A 6 -3.78 -2.20 -0.19
C VAL A 6 -2.47 -1.58 -0.65
N ILE A 7 -1.37 -2.02 -0.05
CA ILE A 7 -0.05 -1.52 -0.39
C ILE A 7 0.77 -2.68 -0.92
N SER A 8 1.47 -2.45 -2.02
CA SER A 8 2.34 -3.46 -2.57
C SER A 8 3.72 -2.88 -2.83
N ILE A 9 4.70 -3.74 -2.80
CA ILE A 9 6.08 -3.37 -3.03
C ILE A 9 6.59 -4.19 -4.20
N CYS A 10 7.21 -3.52 -5.14
CA CYS A 10 7.73 -4.18 -6.33
C CYS A 10 9.21 -3.92 -6.47
N SER A 11 9.94 -4.92 -6.93
CA SER A 11 11.33 -4.75 -7.28
C SER A 11 11.43 -4.56 -8.78
N LEU A 12 12.02 -3.45 -9.19
CA LEU A 12 12.16 -3.18 -10.61
C LEU A 12 13.31 -3.97 -11.21
N VAL A 13 14.15 -4.52 -10.36
CA VAL A 13 15.27 -5.34 -10.83
C VAL A 13 14.78 -6.73 -11.21
N THR A 14 13.98 -7.33 -10.37
CA THR A 14 13.50 -8.69 -10.62
C THR A 14 12.13 -8.73 -11.25
N GLY A 15 11.41 -7.63 -11.18
CA GLY A 15 10.04 -7.60 -11.68
C GLY A 15 9.04 -8.27 -10.76
N THR A 16 9.45 -8.58 -9.55
CA THR A 16 8.58 -9.28 -8.61
C THR A 16 7.89 -8.28 -7.70
N CYS A 17 6.62 -8.50 -7.49
CA CYS A 17 5.84 -7.66 -6.58
C CYS A 17 5.21 -8.52 -5.51
N PHE A 18 5.04 -7.94 -4.34
CA PHE A 18 4.30 -8.63 -3.30
C PHE A 18 3.49 -7.61 -2.53
N VAL A 19 2.37 -8.08 -2.02
CA VAL A 19 1.46 -7.24 -1.27
C VAL A 19 1.83 -7.33 0.19
N THR A 20 1.96 -6.19 0.84
CA THR A 20 2.31 -6.18 2.25
C THR A 20 1.12 -6.55 3.12
N GLY A 21 -0.09 -6.55 2.53
CA GLY A 21 -1.29 -6.88 3.27
C GLY A 21 -2.31 -5.79 3.12
N GLU A 22 -3.53 -6.15 3.44
CA GLU A 22 -4.60 -5.17 3.42
C GLU A 22 -4.70 -4.54 4.80
N SER A 23 -4.98 -3.27 4.81
CA SER A 23 -5.26 -2.60 6.05
C SER A 23 -6.65 -3.02 6.51
N GLU A 24 -6.78 -3.31 7.78
CA GLU A 24 -8.09 -3.62 8.31
C GLU A 24 -8.86 -2.36 8.65
N THR A 25 -8.20 -1.23 8.61
CA THR A 25 -8.86 0.02 8.87
C THR A 25 -9.77 0.36 7.71
N LYS A 26 -10.96 0.80 8.02
CA LYS A 26 -11.88 1.22 6.99
C LYS A 26 -11.93 2.73 6.98
N TYR A 27 -11.91 3.28 5.80
CA TYR A 27 -11.87 4.72 5.65
C TYR A 27 -13.21 5.19 5.12
N ASP A 28 -13.68 6.29 5.64
CA ASP A 28 -14.98 6.81 5.24
C ASP A 28 -14.93 7.51 3.90
N THR A 29 -13.82 8.10 3.55
CA THR A 29 -13.70 8.83 2.31
C THR A 29 -12.46 8.39 1.57
N TRP A 30 -12.47 8.61 0.28
CA TRP A 30 -11.32 8.32 -0.57
C TRP A 30 -10.12 9.13 -0.10
N ASN A 31 -10.35 10.38 0.26
CA ASN A 31 -9.28 11.26 0.68
C ASN A 31 -8.58 10.73 1.91
N ASP A 32 -9.35 10.22 2.87
CA ASP A 32 -8.76 9.65 4.07
C ASP A 32 -7.91 8.44 3.75
N CYS A 33 -8.39 7.61 2.83
CA CYS A 33 -7.65 6.41 2.44
C CYS A 33 -6.32 6.80 1.79
N ILE A 34 -6.35 7.76 0.89
CA ILE A 34 -5.14 8.18 0.18
C ILE A 34 -4.14 8.81 1.13
N LYS A 35 -4.61 9.63 2.06
CA LYS A 35 -3.69 10.26 3.00
C LYS A 35 -2.97 9.23 3.84
N ASP A 36 -3.71 8.25 4.31
CA ASP A 36 -3.11 7.22 5.14
C ASP A 36 -2.20 6.31 4.31
N ALA A 37 -2.55 6.12 3.04
CA ALA A 37 -1.72 5.32 2.15
C ALA A 37 -0.34 5.94 2.01
N ILE A 38 -0.28 7.24 1.84
CA ILE A 38 0.98 7.93 1.71
C ILE A 38 1.77 7.82 2.99
N ASN A 39 1.13 8.02 4.12
CA ASN A 39 1.77 7.91 5.42
C ASN A 39 2.35 6.53 5.64
N LYS A 40 1.57 5.50 5.39
CA LYS A 40 2.01 4.14 5.63
C LYS A 40 3.10 3.73 4.67
N SER A 41 3.01 4.20 3.43
CA SER A 41 4.06 3.91 2.46
C SER A 41 5.39 4.49 2.91
N GLN A 42 5.35 5.69 3.46
CA GLN A 42 6.58 6.32 3.93
C GLN A 42 7.16 5.54 5.10
N LEU A 43 6.32 5.09 6.01
CA LEU A 43 6.81 4.33 7.15
C LEU A 43 7.43 3.01 6.72
N ILE A 44 6.83 2.36 5.74
CA ILE A 44 7.37 1.12 5.22
C ILE A 44 8.74 1.34 4.61
N ILE A 45 8.88 2.39 3.83
CA ILE A 45 10.17 2.69 3.20
C ILE A 45 11.23 2.96 4.27
N GLU A 46 10.84 3.62 5.34
CA GLU A 46 11.80 3.95 6.38
C GLU A 46 12.26 2.73 7.15
N GLU A 47 11.44 1.69 7.18
CA GLU A 47 11.81 0.48 7.88
C GLU A 47 12.67 -0.44 7.05
N ILE A 48 12.70 -0.26 5.76
CA ILE A 48 13.53 -1.10 4.90
C ILE A 48 14.91 -0.45 4.80
N PRO A 49 15.97 -1.23 4.92
CA PRO A 49 17.32 -0.67 4.82
C PRO A 49 17.51 0.03 3.47
N THR A 50 18.12 1.20 3.52
CA THR A 50 18.35 1.98 2.31
C THR A 50 19.11 1.19 1.26
N LYS A 51 20.04 0.36 1.71
CA LYS A 51 20.82 -0.43 0.78
C LYS A 51 19.93 -1.35 -0.03
N ASP A 52 18.96 -1.99 0.63
CA ASP A 52 18.06 -2.90 -0.07
C ASP A 52 17.17 -2.15 -1.05
N ILE A 53 16.69 -0.99 -0.64
CA ILE A 53 15.86 -0.19 -1.54
C ILE A 53 16.64 0.17 -2.79
N ASN A 54 17.88 0.57 -2.62
CA ASN A 54 18.69 1.00 -3.76
C ASN A 54 19.10 -0.18 -4.65
N GLU A 55 19.45 -1.29 -4.05
CA GLU A 55 19.92 -2.43 -4.83
C GLU A 55 18.78 -3.11 -5.57
N MET A 56 17.65 -3.25 -4.92
CA MET A 56 16.52 -3.92 -5.54
C MET A 56 15.63 -2.94 -6.30
N LYS A 57 15.88 -1.68 -6.16
CA LYS A 57 15.08 -0.63 -6.78
C LYS A 57 13.62 -0.85 -6.44
N LEU A 58 13.35 -0.84 -5.14
CA LEU A 58 12.01 -1.09 -4.66
C LEU A 58 11.12 0.12 -4.89
N ALA A 59 9.91 -0.16 -5.30
CA ALA A 59 8.91 0.88 -5.49
C ALA A 59 7.66 0.46 -4.75
N ILE A 60 7.00 1.43 -4.15
CA ILE A 60 5.77 1.17 -3.42
C ILE A 60 4.63 1.73 -4.21
N SER A 61 3.58 0.94 -4.33
CA SER A 61 2.34 1.44 -4.89
C SER A 61 1.23 1.13 -3.91
N TYR A 62 0.17 1.89 -3.99
CA TYR A 62 -0.97 1.70 -3.12
C TYR A 62 -2.23 1.88 -3.94
N SER A 63 -3.29 1.28 -3.44
CA SER A 63 -4.60 1.41 -4.05
C SER A 63 -5.64 1.50 -2.98
N CYS A 64 -6.61 2.31 -3.19
CA CYS A 64 -7.79 2.37 -2.36
C CYS A 64 -8.95 1.92 -3.20
N TYR A 65 -9.78 1.03 -2.68
CA TYR A 65 -10.98 0.68 -3.42
C TYR A 65 -12.14 0.53 -2.45
N GLU A 66 -13.28 0.72 -3.03
CA GLU A 66 -14.50 0.71 -2.28
C GLU A 66 -14.92 -0.71 -2.02
N LYS A 67 -15.20 -1.00 -0.77
CA LYS A 67 -15.70 -2.31 -0.43
C LYS A 67 -17.18 -2.23 -0.27
N GLU A 68 -17.90 -2.77 -1.25
CA GLU A 68 -19.32 -2.74 -1.16
C GLU A 68 -19.78 -3.77 -0.21
N LYS A 69 -20.93 -3.47 0.41
CA LYS A 69 -21.54 -4.39 1.23
C LYS A 69 -22.08 -5.45 0.39
N THR A 70 -21.68 -6.58 0.56
CA THR A 70 -22.15 -7.64 -0.26
C THR A 70 -23.51 -7.97 0.06
N LYS A 71 -24.29 -8.04 -0.88
CA LYS A 71 -25.49 -8.34 -0.68
C LYS A 71 -25.56 -9.63 -0.83
N VAL A 72 -25.85 -10.23 -0.37
CA VAL A 72 -25.88 -11.46 -0.54
C VAL A 72 -26.74 -12.06 -0.62
#